data_8ae7fb353c91ccdef8822a669e618a60
#
_entry.id   8ae7fb353c91ccdef8822a669e618a60
#
_cell.length_a   1.000
_cell.length_b   1.000
_cell.length_c   1.000
_cell.angle_alpha   90.00
_cell.angle_beta   90.00
_cell.angle_gamma   90.00
#
_symmetry.space_group_name_H-M   'P 1'
#
loop_
_entity.id
_entity.type
_entity.pdbx_description
1 polymer ?
#
loop_
_entity_poly.entity_id
_entity_poly.type
_entity_poly.pdbx_seq_one_letter_code
_entity_poly.pdbx_strand_id
1 'polypeptide(L)'
;TAALGVNDRVQLAEAAKILNARVVRHWQMEGVSVMDPATTWIDVTVTLAPDVTLLPGTHLLRATSVAAGATIGPDTTLESCEVGEDASITRSDAHFAVIGARATVGPFAYLRAATVLGDDGKIGTFVETKNSTIGARSKVPHLSYIGDTTIGEGVNLGAGAITANYDDLSKHRTEIGDEVHTGSHNV
;
A
#
# COMPACT_ATOMS: atom_id res chain seq x y z
N THR A 1 -27.83 -23.84 0.79
CA THR A 1 -27.74 -22.43 1.23
C THR A 1 -28.85 -21.64 0.55
N ALA A 2 -29.82 -21.11 1.32
CA ALA A 2 -30.89 -20.30 0.76
C ALA A 2 -30.29 -19.04 0.13
N ALA A 3 -30.73 -18.70 -1.07
CA ALA A 3 -30.42 -17.40 -1.68
C ALA A 3 -31.11 -16.33 -0.82
N LEU A 4 -30.33 -15.38 -0.29
CA LEU A 4 -30.88 -14.22 0.40
C LEU A 4 -31.29 -13.19 -0.66
N GLY A 5 -32.57 -12.84 -0.72
CA GLY A 5 -33.04 -11.71 -1.52
C GLY A 5 -32.54 -10.41 -0.90
N VAL A 6 -32.13 -9.46 -1.75
CA VAL A 6 -31.69 -8.12 -1.31
C VAL A 6 -32.61 -7.08 -1.93
N ASN A 7 -33.42 -6.43 -1.09
CA ASN A 7 -34.43 -5.46 -1.52
C ASN A 7 -34.15 -4.03 -1.01
N ASP A 8 -33.27 -3.89 -0.03
CA ASP A 8 -32.91 -2.60 0.57
C ASP A 8 -31.43 -2.55 0.98
N ARG A 9 -30.98 -1.39 1.44
CA ARG A 9 -29.57 -1.17 1.82
C ARG A 9 -29.16 -1.88 3.12
N VAL A 10 -30.10 -2.17 4.01
CA VAL A 10 -29.84 -2.94 5.24
C VAL A 10 -29.52 -4.37 4.86
N GLN A 11 -30.36 -4.99 4.05
CA GLN A 11 -30.15 -6.35 3.55
C GLN A 11 -28.88 -6.46 2.70
N LEU A 12 -28.55 -5.41 1.91
CA LEU A 12 -27.30 -5.35 1.17
C LEU A 12 -26.08 -5.36 2.11
N ALA A 13 -26.11 -4.56 3.17
CA ALA A 13 -25.03 -4.51 4.15
C ALA A 13 -24.88 -5.84 4.92
N GLU A 14 -25.99 -6.48 5.27
CA GLU A 14 -25.98 -7.81 5.89
C GLU A 14 -25.40 -8.88 4.96
N ALA A 15 -25.79 -8.88 3.69
CA ALA A 15 -25.27 -9.81 2.69
C ALA A 15 -23.75 -9.60 2.45
N ALA A 16 -23.32 -8.34 2.37
CA ALA A 16 -21.89 -7.99 2.25
C ALA A 16 -21.10 -8.50 3.46
N LYS A 17 -21.61 -8.29 4.69
CA LYS A 17 -20.96 -8.78 5.91
C LYS A 17 -20.85 -10.31 5.94
N ILE A 18 -21.89 -11.01 5.51
CA ILE A 18 -21.86 -12.49 5.42
C ILE A 18 -20.82 -12.96 4.40
N LEU A 19 -20.77 -12.31 3.24
CA LEU A 19 -19.77 -12.63 2.21
C LEU A 19 -18.34 -12.37 2.73
N ASN A 20 -18.10 -11.18 3.29
CA ASN A 20 -16.81 -10.84 3.86
C ASN A 20 -16.36 -11.86 4.93
N ALA A 21 -17.25 -12.25 5.84
CA ALA A 21 -16.95 -13.24 6.86
C ALA A 21 -16.52 -14.61 6.27
N ARG A 22 -17.08 -15.00 5.11
CA ARG A 22 -16.68 -16.22 4.40
C ARG A 22 -15.30 -16.07 3.77
N VAL A 23 -15.01 -14.93 3.16
CA VAL A 23 -13.70 -14.64 2.55
C VAL A 23 -12.61 -14.60 3.62
N VAL A 24 -12.85 -13.88 4.71
CA VAL A 24 -11.91 -13.82 5.86
C VAL A 24 -11.64 -15.23 6.41
N ARG A 25 -12.71 -16.01 6.66
CA ARG A 25 -12.56 -17.39 7.13
C ARG A 25 -11.77 -18.27 6.15
N HIS A 26 -12.01 -18.13 4.86
CA HIS A 26 -11.25 -18.84 3.83
C HIS A 26 -9.75 -18.57 3.99
N TRP A 27 -9.34 -17.33 4.03
CA TRP A 27 -7.92 -16.96 4.17
C TRP A 27 -7.31 -17.41 5.50
N GLN A 28 -8.07 -17.36 6.60
CA GLN A 28 -7.61 -17.93 7.88
C GLN A 28 -7.31 -19.44 7.78
N MET A 29 -8.11 -20.18 7.02
CA MET A 29 -7.89 -21.63 6.80
C MET A 29 -6.71 -21.91 5.85
N GLU A 30 -6.36 -20.92 4.99
CA GLU A 30 -5.19 -20.97 4.10
C GLU A 30 -3.91 -20.42 4.77
N GLY A 31 -3.91 -20.19 6.09
CA GLY A 31 -2.73 -19.82 6.86
C GLY A 31 -2.51 -18.32 7.04
N VAL A 32 -3.51 -17.47 6.77
CA VAL A 32 -3.45 -16.02 7.02
C VAL A 32 -3.89 -15.70 8.45
N SER A 33 -3.10 -14.91 9.16
CA SER A 33 -3.43 -14.41 10.50
C SER A 33 -4.29 -13.14 10.38
N VAL A 34 -5.56 -13.19 10.79
CA VAL A 34 -6.46 -12.03 10.83
C VAL A 34 -6.77 -11.71 12.29
N MET A 35 -6.21 -10.61 12.82
CA MET A 35 -6.30 -10.27 14.25
C MET A 35 -7.72 -9.83 14.66
N ASP A 36 -8.42 -9.10 13.79
CA ASP A 36 -9.81 -8.72 14.02
C ASP A 36 -10.65 -8.96 12.76
N PRO A 37 -11.31 -10.12 12.66
CA PRO A 37 -12.18 -10.45 11.54
C PRO A 37 -13.37 -9.48 11.38
N ALA A 38 -13.77 -8.76 12.44
CA ALA A 38 -14.93 -7.88 12.38
C ALA A 38 -14.64 -6.56 11.66
N THR A 39 -13.40 -6.08 11.71
CA THR A 39 -12.97 -4.84 11.07
C THR A 39 -12.11 -5.05 9.82
N THR A 40 -11.82 -6.29 9.46
CA THR A 40 -11.06 -6.63 8.25
C THR A 40 -12.01 -6.89 7.09
N TRP A 41 -11.77 -6.23 5.96
CA TRP A 41 -12.53 -6.40 4.72
C TRP A 41 -11.63 -6.85 3.59
N ILE A 42 -12.03 -7.93 2.91
CA ILE A 42 -11.25 -8.54 1.83
C ILE A 42 -12.17 -8.83 0.64
N ASP A 43 -11.89 -8.21 -0.49
CA ASP A 43 -12.61 -8.50 -1.74
C ASP A 43 -12.34 -9.93 -2.23
N VAL A 44 -13.31 -10.50 -2.93
CA VAL A 44 -13.23 -11.88 -3.45
C VAL A 44 -12.12 -12.09 -4.50
N THR A 45 -11.60 -11.01 -5.07
CA THR A 45 -10.53 -11.02 -6.09
C THR A 45 -9.13 -10.86 -5.50
N VAL A 46 -9.02 -10.63 -4.19
CA VAL A 46 -7.75 -10.55 -3.47
C VAL A 46 -7.08 -11.92 -3.39
N THR A 47 -5.76 -11.93 -3.46
CA THR A 47 -4.95 -13.15 -3.24
C THR A 47 -3.95 -12.92 -2.12
N LEU A 48 -3.90 -13.87 -1.17
CA LEU A 48 -2.99 -13.81 -0.03
C LEU A 48 -2.15 -15.08 0.03
N ALA A 49 -0.86 -14.93 0.29
CA ALA A 49 -0.02 -16.07 0.59
C ALA A 49 -0.17 -16.50 2.07
N PRO A 50 0.25 -17.72 2.44
CA PRO A 50 0.38 -18.12 3.85
C PRO A 50 1.26 -17.18 4.65
N ASP A 51 1.09 -17.16 5.97
CA ASP A 51 1.85 -16.35 6.93
C ASP A 51 1.68 -14.82 6.79
N VAL A 52 0.78 -14.35 5.94
CA VAL A 52 0.35 -12.94 5.94
C VAL A 52 -0.37 -12.61 7.24
N THR A 53 -0.08 -11.45 7.82
CA THR A 53 -0.75 -10.93 9.02
C THR A 53 -1.55 -9.67 8.70
N LEU A 54 -2.85 -9.71 8.99
CA LEU A 54 -3.77 -8.57 8.84
C LEU A 54 -4.16 -8.03 10.22
N LEU A 55 -3.82 -6.76 10.48
CA LEU A 55 -4.14 -6.04 11.70
C LEU A 55 -5.53 -5.37 11.60
N PRO A 56 -6.14 -4.94 12.72
CA PRO A 56 -7.48 -4.35 12.72
C PRO A 56 -7.65 -3.18 11.74
N GLY A 57 -8.82 -3.03 11.14
CA GLY A 57 -9.13 -1.94 10.22
C GLY A 57 -8.47 -2.06 8.84
N THR A 58 -8.00 -3.24 8.46
CA THR A 58 -7.40 -3.49 7.14
C THR A 58 -8.47 -3.72 6.09
N HIS A 59 -8.35 -3.03 4.95
CA HIS A 59 -9.20 -3.19 3.78
C HIS A 59 -8.34 -3.57 2.56
N LEU A 60 -8.58 -4.75 2.01
CA LEU A 60 -7.92 -5.25 0.80
C LEU A 60 -8.95 -5.33 -0.32
N LEU A 61 -8.76 -4.52 -1.34
CA LEU A 61 -9.77 -4.26 -2.36
C LEU A 61 -9.28 -4.68 -3.75
N ARG A 62 -10.24 -5.09 -4.59
CA ARG A 62 -10.03 -5.45 -6.00
C ARG A 62 -8.95 -6.52 -6.20
N ALA A 63 -8.03 -6.30 -7.14
CA ALA A 63 -6.98 -7.26 -7.51
C ALA A 63 -5.70 -7.11 -6.65
N THR A 64 -5.85 -6.81 -5.35
CA THR A 64 -4.71 -6.74 -4.43
C THR A 64 -4.12 -8.13 -4.19
N SER A 65 -2.80 -8.25 -4.27
CA SER A 65 -2.05 -9.46 -3.95
C SER A 65 -1.02 -9.19 -2.85
N VAL A 66 -0.91 -10.11 -1.89
CA VAL A 66 0.03 -9.98 -0.75
C VAL A 66 0.84 -11.26 -0.62
N ALA A 67 2.16 -11.14 -0.69
CA ALA A 67 3.10 -12.25 -0.57
C ALA A 67 3.33 -12.66 0.90
N ALA A 68 4.00 -13.79 1.10
CA ALA A 68 4.19 -14.41 2.40
C ALA A 68 4.92 -13.51 3.40
N GLY A 69 4.59 -13.65 4.69
CA GLY A 69 5.23 -12.95 5.78
C GLY A 69 4.86 -11.46 5.90
N ALA A 70 4.20 -10.87 4.90
CA ALA A 70 3.84 -9.46 4.95
C ALA A 70 2.84 -9.14 6.06
N THR A 71 2.99 -7.94 6.65
CA THR A 71 2.11 -7.43 7.70
C THR A 71 1.39 -6.17 7.22
N ILE A 72 0.06 -6.20 7.19
CA ILE A 72 -0.78 -5.10 6.72
C ILE A 72 -1.66 -4.57 7.84
N GLY A 73 -1.66 -3.26 8.03
CA GLY A 73 -2.47 -2.60 9.05
C GLY A 73 -1.65 -2.07 10.23
N PRO A 74 -2.31 -1.57 11.31
CA PRO A 74 -3.76 -1.36 11.35
C PRO A 74 -4.20 -0.21 10.43
N ASP A 75 -5.52 -0.03 10.27
CA ASP A 75 -6.13 1.12 9.56
C ASP A 75 -5.47 1.39 8.20
N THR A 76 -5.41 0.38 7.35
CA THR A 76 -4.71 0.40 6.05
C THR A 76 -5.64 -0.04 4.94
N THR A 77 -5.67 0.72 3.85
CA THR A 77 -6.42 0.38 2.64
C THR A 77 -5.47 0.13 1.49
N LEU A 78 -5.62 -1.01 0.84
CA LEU A 78 -4.88 -1.36 -0.38
C LEU A 78 -5.88 -1.69 -1.49
N GLU A 79 -5.82 -0.95 -2.60
CA GLU A 79 -6.66 -1.20 -3.78
C GLU A 79 -5.80 -1.53 -5.00
N SER A 80 -5.95 -2.73 -5.54
CA SER A 80 -5.19 -3.19 -6.72
C SER A 80 -3.67 -3.02 -6.55
N CYS A 81 -3.15 -3.38 -5.38
CA CYS A 81 -1.73 -3.30 -5.05
C CYS A 81 -1.07 -4.68 -5.11
N GLU A 82 0.22 -4.69 -5.42
CA GLU A 82 1.08 -5.86 -5.28
C GLU A 82 2.04 -5.64 -4.12
N VAL A 83 2.04 -6.55 -3.14
CA VAL A 83 2.86 -6.45 -1.93
C VAL A 83 3.81 -7.65 -1.85
N GLY A 84 5.10 -7.37 -1.79
CA GLY A 84 6.18 -8.34 -1.72
C GLY A 84 6.32 -9.01 -0.35
N GLU A 85 7.17 -10.04 -0.30
CA GLU A 85 7.44 -10.84 0.89
C GLU A 85 7.96 -9.98 2.05
N ASP A 86 7.51 -10.29 3.27
CA ASP A 86 7.95 -9.62 4.51
C ASP A 86 7.77 -8.09 4.51
N ALA A 87 7.01 -7.53 3.60
CA ALA A 87 6.72 -6.10 3.59
C ALA A 87 5.81 -5.70 4.77
N SER A 88 5.96 -4.46 5.24
CA SER A 88 5.16 -3.92 6.33
C SER A 88 4.49 -2.61 5.94
N ILE A 89 3.15 -2.55 5.99
CA ILE A 89 2.38 -1.38 5.61
C ILE A 89 1.47 -0.99 6.78
N THR A 90 1.65 0.21 7.31
CA THR A 90 0.95 0.65 8.53
C THR A 90 0.19 1.95 8.29
N ARG A 91 -1.10 2.00 8.69
CA ARG A 91 -1.93 3.23 8.67
C ARG A 91 -1.76 4.06 7.41
N SER A 92 -1.90 3.43 6.27
CA SER A 92 -1.61 4.05 4.98
C SER A 92 -2.66 3.67 3.95
N ASP A 93 -2.71 4.46 2.88
CA ASP A 93 -3.62 4.26 1.76
C ASP A 93 -2.79 4.09 0.48
N ALA A 94 -3.04 3.02 -0.28
CA ALA A 94 -2.32 2.76 -1.51
C ALA A 94 -3.25 2.24 -2.62
N HIS A 95 -3.08 2.80 -3.82
CA HIS A 95 -3.86 2.46 -5.00
C HIS A 95 -2.95 2.18 -6.18
N PHE A 96 -3.12 1.01 -6.81
CA PHE A 96 -2.38 0.59 -8.02
C PHE A 96 -0.87 0.77 -7.83
N ALA A 97 -0.36 0.35 -6.67
CA ALA A 97 1.04 0.44 -6.28
C ALA A 97 1.70 -0.93 -6.22
N VAL A 98 3.00 -0.96 -6.48
CA VAL A 98 3.85 -2.13 -6.27
C VAL A 98 4.80 -1.83 -5.11
N ILE A 99 4.79 -2.69 -4.10
CA ILE A 99 5.60 -2.56 -2.89
C ILE A 99 6.49 -3.79 -2.80
N GLY A 100 7.80 -3.59 -2.91
CA GLY A 100 8.79 -4.64 -2.95
C GLY A 100 8.94 -5.44 -1.65
N ALA A 101 9.71 -6.50 -1.71
CA ALA A 101 9.97 -7.36 -0.56
C ALA A 101 10.68 -6.59 0.58
N ARG A 102 10.32 -6.86 1.83
CA ARG A 102 10.87 -6.24 3.05
C ARG A 102 10.75 -4.70 3.08
N ALA A 103 10.01 -4.13 2.14
CA ALA A 103 9.76 -2.69 2.12
C ALA A 103 8.85 -2.25 3.27
N THR A 104 8.99 -1.01 3.70
CA THR A 104 8.18 -0.43 4.78
C THR A 104 7.44 0.81 4.31
N VAL A 105 6.12 0.87 4.61
CA VAL A 105 5.26 2.00 4.24
C VAL A 105 4.50 2.51 5.46
N GLY A 106 4.53 3.82 5.64
CA GLY A 106 3.77 4.51 6.66
C GLY A 106 4.52 4.84 7.96
N PRO A 107 3.78 5.23 9.01
CA PRO A 107 2.33 5.48 8.98
C PRO A 107 1.96 6.75 8.21
N PHE A 108 0.68 6.86 7.82
CA PHE A 108 0.11 8.04 7.15
C PHE A 108 0.77 8.38 5.81
N ALA A 109 1.09 7.36 5.03
CA ALA A 109 1.55 7.52 3.65
C ALA A 109 0.38 7.35 2.67
N TYR A 110 0.44 8.06 1.53
CA TYR A 110 -0.51 7.93 0.45
C TYR A 110 0.22 7.57 -0.85
N LEU A 111 0.08 6.34 -1.30
CA LEU A 111 0.67 5.84 -2.53
C LEU A 111 -0.38 5.85 -3.63
N ARG A 112 -0.23 6.77 -4.58
CA ARG A 112 -1.12 6.88 -5.75
C ARG A 112 -0.64 5.96 -6.87
N ALA A 113 -1.50 5.83 -7.87
CA ALA A 113 -1.28 4.95 -9.01
C ALA A 113 0.11 5.11 -9.66
N ALA A 114 0.64 3.96 -10.11
CA ALA A 114 1.96 3.83 -10.72
C ALA A 114 3.13 4.20 -9.78
N THR A 115 2.93 4.04 -8.47
CA THR A 115 4.02 4.04 -7.50
C THR A 115 4.65 2.65 -7.44
N VAL A 116 5.97 2.58 -7.61
CA VAL A 116 6.77 1.36 -7.43
C VAL A 116 7.82 1.63 -6.37
N LEU A 117 7.78 0.88 -5.28
CA LEU A 117 8.79 0.89 -4.22
C LEU A 117 9.59 -0.41 -4.30
N GLY A 118 10.89 -0.30 -4.51
CA GLY A 118 11.79 -1.45 -4.59
C GLY A 118 12.00 -2.16 -3.25
N ASP A 119 12.66 -3.32 -3.30
CA ASP A 119 12.97 -4.14 -2.13
C ASP A 119 13.75 -3.36 -1.08
N ASP A 120 13.46 -3.63 0.21
CA ASP A 120 14.07 -2.95 1.35
C ASP A 120 13.88 -1.43 1.34
N GLY A 121 13.00 -0.92 0.48
CA GLY A 121 12.68 0.49 0.34
C GLY A 121 11.81 1.01 1.50
N LYS A 122 11.81 2.34 1.68
CA LYS A 122 11.01 2.98 2.73
C LYS A 122 10.26 4.20 2.23
N ILE A 123 8.96 4.19 2.40
CA ILE A 123 8.10 5.38 2.34
C ILE A 123 7.59 5.65 3.75
N GLY A 124 7.97 6.77 4.35
CA GLY A 124 7.67 7.06 5.75
C GLY A 124 6.46 7.95 5.96
N THR A 125 6.45 8.64 7.10
CA THR A 125 5.29 9.38 7.60
C THR A 125 5.00 10.64 6.78
N PHE A 126 3.71 10.82 6.42
CA PHE A 126 3.21 11.97 5.67
C PHE A 126 3.92 12.15 4.32
N VAL A 127 4.11 11.05 3.63
CA VAL A 127 4.67 11.02 2.27
C VAL A 127 3.56 10.69 1.29
N GLU A 128 3.44 11.48 0.24
CA GLU A 128 2.61 11.20 -0.91
C GLU A 128 3.49 10.85 -2.12
N THR A 129 3.13 9.80 -2.85
CA THR A 129 3.83 9.41 -4.08
C THR A 129 2.84 9.25 -5.24
N LYS A 130 3.28 9.52 -6.46
CA LYS A 130 2.47 9.36 -7.67
C LYS A 130 3.36 9.11 -8.89
N ASN A 131 3.04 8.10 -9.68
CA ASN A 131 3.72 7.82 -10.95
C ASN A 131 5.26 7.85 -10.80
N SER A 132 5.76 7.18 -9.76
CA SER A 132 7.16 7.26 -9.37
C SER A 132 7.73 5.89 -9.07
N THR A 133 8.98 5.70 -9.49
CA THR A 133 9.76 4.50 -9.18
C THR A 133 10.83 4.86 -8.16
N ILE A 134 10.85 4.14 -7.04
CA ILE A 134 11.80 4.30 -5.95
C ILE A 134 12.61 3.01 -5.87
N GLY A 135 13.89 3.09 -6.18
CA GLY A 135 14.79 1.94 -6.26
C GLY A 135 14.98 1.22 -4.93
N ALA A 136 15.58 0.03 -5.00
CA ALA A 136 15.83 -0.80 -3.83
C ALA A 136 16.65 -0.06 -2.76
N ARG A 137 16.37 -0.32 -1.48
CA ARG A 137 17.05 0.28 -0.31
C ARG A 137 16.90 1.81 -0.20
N SER A 138 16.14 2.44 -1.10
CA SER A 138 15.94 3.90 -1.10
C SER A 138 14.87 4.32 -0.11
N LYS A 139 15.03 5.51 0.46
CA LYS A 139 14.21 5.99 1.55
C LYS A 139 13.67 7.39 1.27
N VAL A 140 12.36 7.54 1.41
CA VAL A 140 11.63 8.81 1.45
C VAL A 140 10.92 8.88 2.81
N PRO A 141 11.65 9.28 3.88
CA PRO A 141 11.19 8.97 5.23
C PRO A 141 10.16 9.95 5.80
N HIS A 142 10.06 11.20 5.33
CA HIS A 142 9.29 12.24 6.02
C HIS A 142 8.74 13.33 5.12
N LEU A 143 7.45 13.69 5.31
CA LEU A 143 6.84 14.97 4.90
C LEU A 143 7.13 15.36 3.44
N SER A 144 7.05 14.43 2.51
CA SER A 144 7.52 14.63 1.13
C SER A 144 6.43 14.39 0.10
N TYR A 145 6.52 15.08 -1.05
CA TYR A 145 5.76 14.75 -2.25
C TYR A 145 6.71 14.31 -3.36
N ILE A 146 6.49 13.09 -3.84
CA ILE A 146 7.30 12.48 -4.91
C ILE A 146 6.36 12.16 -6.09
N GLY A 147 6.37 13.03 -7.09
CA GLY A 147 5.53 12.91 -8.27
C GLY A 147 6.32 12.83 -9.57
N ASP A 148 5.92 11.95 -10.48
CA ASP A 148 6.51 11.76 -11.80
C ASP A 148 8.06 11.63 -11.76
N THR A 149 8.58 10.83 -10.81
CA THR A 149 10.01 10.76 -10.44
C THR A 149 10.55 9.35 -10.61
N THR A 150 11.82 9.25 -11.02
CA THR A 150 12.62 8.03 -10.90
C THR A 150 13.73 8.25 -9.89
N ILE A 151 13.77 7.44 -8.84
CA ILE A 151 14.79 7.44 -7.79
C ILE A 151 15.57 6.15 -7.92
N GLY A 152 16.90 6.24 -8.00
CA GLY A 152 17.80 5.10 -8.06
C GLY A 152 17.84 4.28 -6.77
N GLU A 153 18.82 3.40 -6.64
CA GLU A 153 19.01 2.55 -5.47
C GLU A 153 19.82 3.24 -4.37
N GLY A 154 19.59 2.87 -3.10
CA GLY A 154 20.38 3.35 -1.97
C GLY A 154 20.23 4.85 -1.67
N VAL A 155 19.20 5.50 -2.22
CA VAL A 155 18.96 6.94 -2.06
C VAL A 155 18.34 7.23 -0.69
N ASN A 156 18.73 8.35 -0.08
CA ASN A 156 18.08 8.84 1.12
C ASN A 156 17.67 10.31 0.95
N LEU A 157 16.36 10.55 0.80
CA LEU A 157 15.83 11.91 0.71
C LEU A 157 15.59 12.51 2.09
N GLY A 158 16.07 13.75 2.29
CA GLY A 158 15.78 14.51 3.50
C GLY A 158 14.30 14.89 3.63
N ALA A 159 13.90 15.27 4.84
CA ALA A 159 12.53 15.65 5.14
C ALA A 159 12.06 16.87 4.31
N GLY A 160 10.80 16.84 3.86
CA GLY A 160 10.22 17.94 3.11
C GLY A 160 10.69 18.03 1.66
N ALA A 161 11.15 16.93 1.07
CA ALA A 161 11.49 16.90 -0.35
C ALA A 161 10.22 16.98 -1.21
N ILE A 162 10.23 17.88 -2.20
CA ILE A 162 9.13 18.07 -3.14
C ILE A 162 9.68 18.02 -4.57
N THR A 163 9.26 17.03 -5.35
CA THR A 163 9.56 17.01 -6.78
C THR A 163 8.57 17.92 -7.52
N ALA A 164 8.94 19.20 -7.68
CA ALA A 164 8.14 20.18 -8.40
C ALA A 164 8.22 19.86 -9.90
N ASN A 165 7.17 19.26 -10.44
CA ASN A 165 7.17 18.66 -11.77
C ASN A 165 6.25 19.34 -12.78
N TYR A 166 5.63 20.48 -12.44
CA TYR A 166 4.68 21.19 -13.30
C TYR A 166 5.04 22.67 -13.43
N ASP A 167 5.14 23.15 -14.66
CA ASP A 167 5.55 24.50 -15.01
C ASP A 167 4.39 25.38 -15.57
N ASP A 168 3.14 25.03 -15.25
CA ASP A 168 1.90 25.59 -15.77
C ASP A 168 1.54 25.19 -17.21
N LEU A 169 2.44 24.54 -17.93
CA LEU A 169 2.23 24.10 -19.32
C LEU A 169 2.37 22.59 -19.46
N SER A 170 3.39 22.01 -18.88
CA SER A 170 3.72 20.58 -19.00
C SER A 170 4.26 20.00 -17.71
N LYS A 171 4.27 18.66 -17.64
CA LYS A 171 4.90 17.94 -16.54
C LYS A 171 6.28 17.48 -16.97
N HIS A 172 7.24 17.66 -16.09
CA HIS A 172 8.62 17.24 -16.26
C HIS A 172 8.94 16.10 -15.31
N ARG A 173 9.73 15.14 -15.76
CA ARG A 173 10.15 14.03 -14.93
C ARG A 173 11.39 14.41 -14.14
N THR A 174 11.43 14.04 -12.87
CA THR A 174 12.62 14.18 -12.02
C THR A 174 13.39 12.86 -12.01
N GLU A 175 14.71 12.94 -12.15
CA GLU A 175 15.59 11.77 -12.06
C GLU A 175 16.62 11.99 -10.95
N ILE A 176 16.72 11.03 -10.03
CA ILE A 176 17.69 11.01 -8.93
C ILE A 176 18.48 9.71 -9.07
N GLY A 177 19.80 9.83 -9.26
CA GLY A 177 20.70 8.68 -9.44
C GLY A 177 20.86 7.86 -8.16
N ASP A 178 21.64 6.77 -8.27
CA ASP A 178 21.92 5.89 -7.14
C ASP A 178 22.75 6.58 -6.05
N GLU A 179 22.60 6.10 -4.80
CA GLU A 179 23.38 6.49 -3.63
C GLU A 179 23.34 8.02 -3.32
N VAL A 180 22.35 8.73 -3.84
CA VAL A 180 22.16 10.17 -3.56
C VAL A 180 21.62 10.38 -2.17
N HIS A 181 22.24 11.30 -1.42
CA HIS A 181 21.75 11.76 -0.13
C HIS A 181 21.44 13.25 -0.21
N THR A 182 20.20 13.64 0.07
CA THR A 182 19.80 15.05 0.08
C THR A 182 19.64 15.58 1.49
N GLY A 183 19.81 16.91 1.66
CA GLY A 183 19.35 17.61 2.86
C GLY A 183 17.82 17.70 2.93
N SER A 184 17.31 18.43 3.90
CA SER A 184 15.88 18.71 4.04
C SER A 184 15.42 19.88 3.14
N HIS A 185 14.09 19.90 2.83
CA HIS A 185 13.43 20.98 2.09
C HIS A 185 14.04 21.23 0.70
N ASN A 186 14.28 20.17 -0.06
CA ASN A 186 14.69 20.26 -1.46
C ASN A 186 13.45 20.32 -2.36
N VAL A 187 13.48 21.24 -3.32
CA VAL A 187 12.43 21.42 -4.35
C VAL A 187 13.07 21.38 -5.73
#